data_c459a7da7e4d1abfc8a04ce0cbc0dff5
#
_entry.id   c459a7da7e4d1abfc8a04ce0cbc0dff5
#
_cell.length_a   1.000
_cell.length_b   1.000
_cell.length_c   1.000
_cell.angle_alpha   90.00
_cell.angle_beta   90.00
_cell.angle_gamma   90.00
#
_symmetry.space_group_name_H-M   'P 1'
#
loop_
_entity.id
_entity.type
_entity.pdbx_description
1 polymer ?
#
loop_
_entity_poly.entity_id
_entity_poly.type
_entity_poly.pdbx_seq_one_letter_code
_entity_poly.pdbx_strand_id
1 'polypeptide(L)'
;MNMLVPNFVANQKSGFEIIYSSMAKGLDGFEKLIALNSQAVNSMLVENQEAVVKALAAKDPQELFALQASQTRSATDKAQSYWRQVYEIVSTAQGEFAEVSEAHFKQSQLDAQAFVDGLAKNAPAGSEAVVSAWKSALGVAAESAYSAYDAAKKAAKQVIDVAERNVSAASSASTEATRQLVAAGKASGSTKK
;
A
#
# COMPACT_ATOMS: atom_id res chain seq x y z
N MET A 1 -32.96 33.82 5.76
CA MET A 1 -31.64 33.77 6.45
C MET A 1 -31.35 32.44 7.14
N ASN A 2 -32.04 31.35 6.80
CA ASN A 2 -31.96 30.07 7.53
C ASN A 2 -31.38 28.87 6.73
N MET A 3 -30.82 29.08 5.52
CA MET A 3 -30.29 27.97 4.70
C MET A 3 -28.76 27.76 4.81
N LEU A 4 -28.01 28.70 5.40
CA LEU A 4 -26.55 28.59 5.51
C LEU A 4 -26.10 27.67 6.65
N VAL A 5 -26.86 27.58 7.72
CA VAL A 5 -26.51 26.80 8.93
C VAL A 5 -26.59 25.29 8.68
N PRO A 6 -27.64 24.73 8.04
CA PRO A 6 -27.73 23.31 7.79
C PRO A 6 -26.63 22.80 6.88
N ASN A 7 -26.25 23.55 5.85
CA ASN A 7 -25.18 23.17 4.92
C ASN A 7 -23.79 23.21 5.56
N PHE A 8 -23.54 24.16 6.46
CA PHE A 8 -22.27 24.24 7.20
C PHE A 8 -22.11 23.04 8.15
N VAL A 9 -23.17 22.67 8.86
CA VAL A 9 -23.17 21.49 9.75
C VAL A 9 -23.02 20.18 8.98
N ALA A 10 -23.70 20.06 7.82
CA ALA A 10 -23.55 18.89 6.96
C ALA A 10 -22.13 18.74 6.40
N ASN A 11 -21.48 19.82 5.97
CA ASN A 11 -20.10 19.79 5.51
C ASN A 11 -19.10 19.45 6.62
N GLN A 12 -19.31 19.94 7.84
CA GLN A 12 -18.47 19.53 8.97
C GLN A 12 -18.62 18.04 9.27
N LYS A 13 -19.85 17.52 9.24
CA LYS A 13 -20.13 16.10 9.51
C LYS A 13 -19.44 15.20 8.47
N SER A 14 -19.53 15.52 7.18
CA SER A 14 -18.87 14.75 6.14
C SER A 14 -17.33 14.80 6.27
N GLY A 15 -16.75 15.94 6.66
CA GLY A 15 -15.33 16.04 6.95
C GLY A 15 -14.86 15.12 8.08
N PHE A 16 -15.63 15.06 9.16
CA PHE A 16 -15.35 14.15 10.29
C PHE A 16 -15.50 12.67 9.90
N GLU A 17 -16.52 12.32 9.12
CA GLU A 17 -16.74 10.94 8.63
C GLU A 17 -15.57 10.46 7.77
N ILE A 18 -14.97 11.33 6.95
CA ILE A 18 -13.83 11.00 6.12
C ILE A 18 -12.57 10.78 6.97
N ILE A 19 -12.29 11.69 7.91
CA ILE A 19 -11.15 11.54 8.81
C ILE A 19 -11.27 10.23 9.59
N TYR A 20 -12.46 9.95 10.12
CA TYR A 20 -12.72 8.74 10.87
C TYR A 20 -12.58 7.48 10.01
N SER A 21 -13.16 7.45 8.82
CA SER A 21 -13.06 6.30 7.91
C SER A 21 -11.63 6.08 7.43
N SER A 22 -10.88 7.14 7.11
CA SER A 22 -9.47 7.04 6.72
C SER A 22 -8.59 6.53 7.86
N MET A 23 -8.87 6.99 9.09
CA MET A 23 -8.16 6.53 10.28
C MET A 23 -8.47 5.06 10.59
N ALA A 24 -9.73 4.64 10.47
CA ALA A 24 -10.14 3.24 10.66
C ALA A 24 -9.46 2.30 9.65
N LYS A 25 -9.39 2.69 8.38
CA LYS A 25 -8.68 1.93 7.33
C LYS A 25 -7.17 1.89 7.55
N GLY A 26 -6.58 2.98 8.00
CA GLY A 26 -5.16 3.00 8.39
C GLY A 26 -4.85 2.07 9.56
N LEU A 27 -5.73 2.00 10.56
CA LEU A 27 -5.62 1.08 11.68
C LEU A 27 -5.74 -0.38 11.24
N ASP A 28 -6.68 -0.74 10.36
CA ASP A 28 -6.83 -2.08 9.80
C ASP A 28 -5.54 -2.55 9.07
N GLY A 29 -4.97 -1.67 8.24
CA GLY A 29 -3.67 -1.94 7.60
C GLY A 29 -2.54 -2.15 8.60
N PHE A 30 -2.51 -1.36 9.66
CA PHE A 30 -1.53 -1.49 10.73
C PHE A 30 -1.69 -2.78 11.53
N GLU A 31 -2.91 -3.18 11.88
CA GLU A 31 -3.21 -4.45 12.54
C GLU A 31 -2.75 -5.65 11.70
N LYS A 32 -3.00 -5.62 10.39
CA LYS A 32 -2.53 -6.65 9.45
C LYS A 32 -1.00 -6.75 9.43
N LEU A 33 -0.29 -5.62 9.45
CA LEU A 33 1.18 -5.62 9.53
C LEU A 33 1.69 -6.16 10.86
N ILE A 34 1.06 -5.85 11.99
CA ILE A 34 1.40 -6.43 13.29
C ILE A 34 1.19 -7.95 13.29
N ALA A 35 0.06 -8.41 12.78
CA ALA A 35 -0.24 -9.84 12.67
C ALA A 35 0.78 -10.56 11.79
N LEU A 36 1.13 -10.00 10.64
CA LEU A 36 2.16 -10.53 9.75
C LEU A 36 3.53 -10.61 10.42
N ASN A 37 3.94 -9.55 11.13
CA ASN A 37 5.19 -9.55 11.88
C ASN A 37 5.21 -10.62 12.98
N SER A 38 4.12 -10.73 13.73
CA SER A 38 3.98 -11.74 14.79
C SER A 38 4.07 -13.17 14.21
N GLN A 39 3.40 -13.41 13.09
CA GLN A 39 3.46 -14.70 12.40
C GLN A 39 4.88 -15.00 11.90
N ALA A 40 5.57 -14.02 11.33
CA ALA A 40 6.95 -14.18 10.84
C ALA A 40 7.91 -14.54 12.00
N VAL A 41 7.81 -13.82 13.12
CA VAL A 41 8.64 -14.08 14.32
C VAL A 41 8.36 -15.48 14.89
N ASN A 42 7.10 -15.86 15.04
CA ASN A 42 6.73 -17.18 15.55
C ASN A 42 7.24 -18.31 14.63
N SER A 43 7.07 -18.16 13.32
CA SER A 43 7.59 -19.10 12.33
C SER A 43 9.11 -19.23 12.41
N MET A 44 9.83 -18.11 12.58
CA MET A 44 11.29 -18.10 12.72
C MET A 44 11.76 -18.82 14.01
N LEU A 45 11.05 -18.61 15.11
CA LEU A 45 11.38 -19.29 16.39
C LEU A 45 11.22 -20.82 16.30
N VAL A 46 10.10 -21.27 15.72
CA VAL A 46 9.84 -22.73 15.54
C VAL A 46 10.90 -23.34 14.63
N GLU A 47 11.25 -22.68 13.52
CA GLU A 47 12.26 -23.21 12.60
C GLU A 47 13.66 -23.24 13.18
N ASN A 48 14.04 -22.21 13.94
CA ASN A 48 15.32 -22.21 14.61
C ASN A 48 15.41 -23.38 15.60
N GLN A 49 14.34 -23.67 16.33
CA GLN A 49 14.28 -24.81 17.23
C GLN A 49 14.43 -26.13 16.46
N GLU A 50 13.68 -26.33 15.37
CA GLU A 50 13.81 -27.52 14.52
C GLU A 50 15.22 -27.63 13.90
N ALA A 51 15.81 -26.52 13.49
CA ALA A 51 17.15 -26.48 12.91
C ALA A 51 18.20 -26.97 13.90
N VAL A 52 18.11 -26.50 15.15
CA VAL A 52 19.02 -26.95 16.22
C VAL A 52 18.87 -28.46 16.45
N VAL A 53 17.64 -28.96 16.54
CA VAL A 53 17.40 -30.39 16.73
C VAL A 53 17.96 -31.22 15.57
N LYS A 54 17.74 -30.80 14.33
CA LYS A 54 18.29 -31.45 13.13
C LYS A 54 19.82 -31.40 13.08
N ALA A 55 20.41 -30.27 13.47
CA ALA A 55 21.86 -30.11 13.51
C ALA A 55 22.52 -31.02 14.54
N LEU A 56 21.89 -31.16 15.72
CA LEU A 56 22.38 -32.05 16.76
C LEU A 56 22.22 -33.55 16.39
N ALA A 57 21.26 -33.88 15.54
CA ALA A 57 21.04 -35.23 15.04
C ALA A 57 21.91 -35.62 13.84
N ALA A 58 22.57 -34.66 13.21
CA ALA A 58 23.39 -34.88 12.02
C ALA A 58 24.60 -35.75 12.33
N LYS A 59 24.84 -36.78 11.52
CA LYS A 59 25.88 -37.81 11.76
C LYS A 59 27.15 -37.52 11.00
N ASP A 60 27.08 -36.69 9.98
CA ASP A 60 28.21 -36.33 9.15
C ASP A 60 28.16 -34.85 8.68
N PRO A 61 29.33 -34.31 8.24
CA PRO A 61 29.40 -32.92 7.75
C PRO A 61 28.50 -32.65 6.53
N GLN A 62 28.20 -33.66 5.70
CA GLN A 62 27.38 -33.48 4.49
C GLN A 62 25.93 -33.25 4.86
N GLU A 63 25.41 -33.89 5.90
CA GLU A 63 24.09 -33.63 6.45
C GLU A 63 23.97 -32.19 6.96
N LEU A 64 25.00 -31.68 7.64
CA LEU A 64 25.04 -30.30 8.12
C LEU A 64 25.02 -29.28 6.96
N PHE A 65 25.79 -29.53 5.89
CA PHE A 65 25.78 -28.67 4.69
C PHE A 65 24.42 -28.71 3.99
N ALA A 66 23.80 -29.89 3.87
CA ALA A 66 22.48 -30.03 3.28
C ALA A 66 21.42 -29.30 4.11
N LEU A 67 21.50 -29.40 5.44
CA LEU A 67 20.62 -28.68 6.36
C LEU A 67 20.77 -27.16 6.17
N GLN A 68 22.00 -26.64 6.14
CA GLN A 68 22.24 -25.22 5.95
C GLN A 68 21.75 -24.72 4.60
N ALA A 69 21.94 -25.48 3.52
CA ALA A 69 21.42 -25.14 2.20
C ALA A 69 19.88 -25.11 2.18
N SER A 70 19.22 -26.05 2.84
CA SER A 70 17.76 -26.09 2.96
C SER A 70 17.21 -24.90 3.76
N GLN A 71 17.89 -24.54 4.86
CA GLN A 71 17.56 -23.40 5.70
C GLN A 71 17.66 -22.06 4.92
N THR A 72 18.74 -21.89 4.17
CA THR A 72 18.93 -20.69 3.34
C THR A 72 17.83 -20.55 2.31
N ARG A 73 17.43 -21.66 1.68
CA ARG A 73 16.30 -21.65 0.72
C ARG A 73 15.00 -21.29 1.40
N SER A 74 14.67 -21.94 2.53
CA SER A 74 13.47 -21.64 3.30
C SER A 74 13.41 -20.17 3.74
N ALA A 75 14.54 -19.62 4.24
CA ALA A 75 14.63 -18.21 4.62
C ALA A 75 14.37 -17.26 3.45
N THR A 76 14.90 -17.58 2.25
CA THR A 76 14.67 -16.79 1.04
C THR A 76 13.20 -16.81 0.62
N ASP A 77 12.60 -17.99 0.55
CA ASP A 77 11.20 -18.16 0.16
C ASP A 77 10.25 -17.42 1.13
N LYS A 78 10.56 -17.44 2.43
CA LYS A 78 9.81 -16.71 3.45
C LYS A 78 9.98 -15.21 3.35
N ALA A 79 11.18 -14.74 3.13
CA ALA A 79 11.43 -13.32 2.91
C ALA A 79 10.62 -12.81 1.70
N GLN A 80 10.58 -13.57 0.60
CA GLN A 80 9.74 -13.23 -0.55
C GLN A 80 8.26 -13.18 -0.20
N SER A 81 7.76 -14.22 0.49
CA SER A 81 6.36 -14.29 0.91
C SER A 81 5.99 -13.14 1.84
N TYR A 82 6.87 -12.81 2.80
CA TYR A 82 6.68 -11.70 3.72
C TYR A 82 6.56 -10.36 2.98
N TRP A 83 7.50 -10.06 2.08
CA TRP A 83 7.47 -8.81 1.32
C TRP A 83 6.28 -8.71 0.37
N ARG A 84 5.83 -9.82 -0.19
CA ARG A 84 4.60 -9.85 -1.00
C ARG A 84 3.38 -9.49 -0.17
N GLN A 85 3.26 -10.04 1.04
CA GLN A 85 2.15 -9.72 1.94
C GLN A 85 2.21 -8.28 2.45
N VAL A 86 3.39 -7.76 2.79
CA VAL A 86 3.57 -6.33 3.12
C VAL A 86 3.09 -5.45 1.97
N TYR A 87 3.50 -5.76 0.75
CA TYR A 87 3.08 -5.03 -0.44
C TYR A 87 1.56 -5.07 -0.63
N GLU A 88 0.94 -6.22 -0.49
CA GLU A 88 -0.51 -6.40 -0.61
C GLU A 88 -1.27 -5.57 0.44
N ILE A 89 -0.83 -5.59 1.69
CA ILE A 89 -1.43 -4.79 2.77
C ILE A 89 -1.31 -3.30 2.46
N VAL A 90 -0.13 -2.84 2.08
CA VAL A 90 0.11 -1.42 1.79
C VAL A 90 -0.66 -0.97 0.55
N SER A 91 -0.67 -1.76 -0.53
CA SER A 91 -1.41 -1.46 -1.75
C SER A 91 -2.91 -1.39 -1.51
N THR A 92 -3.45 -2.32 -0.70
CA THR A 92 -4.87 -2.33 -0.32
C THR A 92 -5.21 -1.08 0.48
N ALA A 93 -4.44 -0.75 1.50
CA ALA A 93 -4.66 0.44 2.31
C ALA A 93 -4.60 1.74 1.49
N GLN A 94 -3.66 1.83 0.54
CA GLN A 94 -3.57 2.97 -0.39
C GLN A 94 -4.77 3.04 -1.34
N GLY A 95 -5.23 1.91 -1.87
CA GLY A 95 -6.41 1.83 -2.72
C GLY A 95 -7.66 2.32 -1.98
N GLU A 96 -7.87 1.85 -0.78
CA GLU A 96 -9.00 2.24 0.06
C GLU A 96 -8.94 3.72 0.46
N PHE A 97 -7.77 4.25 0.77
CA PHE A 97 -7.59 5.68 1.03
C PHE A 97 -7.89 6.53 -0.22
N ALA A 98 -7.49 6.06 -1.40
CA ALA A 98 -7.77 6.72 -2.66
C ALA A 98 -9.28 6.77 -2.95
N GLU A 99 -10.02 5.69 -2.69
CA GLU A 99 -11.48 5.65 -2.85
C GLU A 99 -12.19 6.64 -1.94
N VAL A 100 -11.79 6.71 -0.66
CA VAL A 100 -12.36 7.67 0.30
C VAL A 100 -12.07 9.11 -0.15
N SER A 101 -10.87 9.38 -0.59
CA SER A 101 -10.46 10.70 -1.09
C SER A 101 -11.22 11.09 -2.36
N GLU A 102 -11.43 10.15 -3.29
CA GLU A 102 -12.20 10.38 -4.51
C GLU A 102 -13.68 10.65 -4.23
N ALA A 103 -14.28 9.88 -3.33
CA ALA A 103 -15.66 10.09 -2.91
C ALA A 103 -15.85 11.48 -2.29
N HIS A 104 -14.91 11.88 -1.43
CA HIS A 104 -14.94 13.22 -0.83
C HIS A 104 -14.78 14.32 -1.87
N PHE A 105 -13.85 14.17 -2.80
CA PHE A 105 -13.65 15.16 -3.85
C PHE A 105 -14.91 15.34 -4.71
N LYS A 106 -15.57 14.24 -5.10
CA LYS A 106 -16.85 14.29 -5.83
C LYS A 106 -17.93 14.99 -5.02
N GLN A 107 -18.06 14.69 -3.73
CA GLN A 107 -19.02 15.34 -2.87
C GLN A 107 -18.76 16.84 -2.74
N SER A 108 -17.50 17.23 -2.53
CA SER A 108 -17.12 18.65 -2.47
C SER A 108 -17.42 19.40 -3.75
N GLN A 109 -17.28 18.76 -4.92
CA GLN A 109 -17.68 19.36 -6.20
C GLN A 109 -19.18 19.58 -6.29
N LEU A 110 -19.98 18.58 -5.89
CA LEU A 110 -21.44 18.68 -5.90
C LEU A 110 -21.92 19.80 -4.95
N ASP A 111 -21.32 19.88 -3.76
CA ASP A 111 -21.63 20.91 -2.78
C ASP A 111 -21.27 22.31 -3.30
N ALA A 112 -20.12 22.46 -3.95
CA ALA A 112 -19.71 23.72 -4.57
C ALA A 112 -20.66 24.12 -5.72
N GLN A 113 -21.08 23.19 -6.56
CA GLN A 113 -22.06 23.45 -7.62
C GLN A 113 -23.41 23.83 -7.03
N ALA A 114 -23.91 23.11 -6.03
CA ALA A 114 -25.17 23.41 -5.36
C ALA A 114 -25.14 24.80 -4.70
N PHE A 115 -24.02 25.17 -4.09
CA PHE A 115 -23.82 26.50 -3.51
C PHE A 115 -23.92 27.61 -4.57
N VAL A 116 -23.23 27.45 -5.71
CA VAL A 116 -23.27 28.44 -6.79
C VAL A 116 -24.65 28.52 -7.44
N ASP A 117 -25.32 27.39 -7.62
CA ASP A 117 -26.70 27.37 -8.13
C ASP A 117 -27.68 28.03 -7.15
N GLY A 118 -27.46 27.85 -5.85
CA GLY A 118 -28.20 28.56 -4.81
C GLY A 118 -28.00 30.10 -4.87
N LEU A 119 -26.75 30.53 -5.06
CA LEU A 119 -26.41 31.94 -5.29
C LEU A 119 -27.09 32.48 -6.56
N ALA A 120 -27.02 31.73 -7.66
CA ALA A 120 -27.61 32.11 -8.94
C ALA A 120 -29.12 32.33 -8.85
N LYS A 121 -29.83 31.47 -8.11
CA LYS A 121 -31.29 31.56 -7.89
C LYS A 121 -31.72 32.78 -7.06
N ASN A 122 -30.82 33.26 -6.19
CA ASN A 122 -31.12 34.38 -5.28
C ASN A 122 -30.35 35.67 -5.70
N ALA A 123 -29.70 35.68 -6.85
CA ALA A 123 -28.91 36.80 -7.33
C ALA A 123 -29.82 37.93 -7.82
N PRO A 124 -29.47 39.21 -7.56
CA PRO A 124 -30.19 40.35 -8.12
C PRO A 124 -30.10 40.38 -9.66
N ALA A 125 -31.13 40.93 -10.28
CA ALA A 125 -31.13 41.14 -11.74
C ALA A 125 -29.88 41.93 -12.18
N GLY A 126 -29.16 41.42 -13.22
CA GLY A 126 -27.92 42.02 -13.71
C GLY A 126 -26.62 41.39 -13.15
N SER A 127 -26.70 40.40 -12.24
CA SER A 127 -25.53 39.70 -11.71
C SER A 127 -25.18 38.40 -12.49
N GLU A 128 -25.89 38.10 -13.57
CA GLU A 128 -25.71 36.86 -14.35
C GLU A 128 -24.28 36.66 -14.85
N ALA A 129 -23.60 37.72 -15.25
CA ALA A 129 -22.21 37.69 -15.71
C ALA A 129 -21.24 37.29 -14.57
N VAL A 130 -21.48 37.75 -13.34
CA VAL A 130 -20.67 37.43 -12.17
C VAL A 130 -20.90 35.99 -11.79
N VAL A 131 -22.15 35.49 -11.74
CA VAL A 131 -22.48 34.10 -11.46
C VAL A 131 -21.88 33.16 -12.50
N SER A 132 -21.94 33.54 -13.80
CA SER A 132 -21.31 32.77 -14.87
C SER A 132 -19.80 32.67 -14.73
N ALA A 133 -19.14 33.79 -14.39
CA ALA A 133 -17.70 33.81 -14.16
C ALA A 133 -17.30 32.93 -12.98
N TRP A 134 -18.07 32.94 -11.89
CA TRP A 134 -17.87 32.06 -10.74
C TRP A 134 -18.06 30.57 -11.08
N LYS A 135 -19.08 30.21 -11.86
CA LYS A 135 -19.27 28.83 -12.35
C LYS A 135 -18.09 28.36 -13.17
N SER A 136 -17.61 29.20 -14.08
CA SER A 136 -16.44 28.88 -14.90
C SER A 136 -15.17 28.72 -14.06
N ALA A 137 -14.92 29.60 -13.11
CA ALA A 137 -13.77 29.54 -12.23
C ALA A 137 -13.76 28.28 -11.36
N LEU A 138 -14.92 27.92 -10.81
CA LEU A 138 -15.06 26.68 -10.03
C LEU A 138 -14.89 25.43 -10.90
N GLY A 139 -15.39 25.43 -12.13
CA GLY A 139 -15.19 24.34 -13.07
C GLY A 139 -13.69 24.12 -13.39
N VAL A 140 -12.96 25.18 -13.70
CA VAL A 140 -11.52 25.11 -13.96
C VAL A 140 -10.73 24.68 -12.72
N ALA A 141 -11.07 25.20 -11.55
CA ALA A 141 -10.42 24.83 -10.30
C ALA A 141 -10.65 23.34 -9.98
N ALA A 142 -11.87 22.83 -10.18
CA ALA A 142 -12.22 21.44 -9.98
C ALA A 142 -11.48 20.51 -10.95
N GLU A 143 -11.41 20.86 -12.23
CA GLU A 143 -10.67 20.10 -13.25
C GLU A 143 -9.16 20.07 -12.97
N SER A 144 -8.59 21.21 -12.56
CA SER A 144 -7.18 21.31 -12.17
C SER A 144 -6.86 20.44 -10.95
N ALA A 145 -7.73 20.45 -9.93
CA ALA A 145 -7.56 19.64 -8.74
C ALA A 145 -7.69 18.15 -9.05
N TYR A 146 -8.64 17.76 -9.91
CA TYR A 146 -8.79 16.37 -10.36
C TYR A 146 -7.57 15.89 -11.15
N SER A 147 -7.06 16.72 -12.06
CA SER A 147 -5.85 16.42 -12.84
C SER A 147 -4.62 16.24 -11.95
N ALA A 148 -4.43 17.10 -10.94
CA ALA A 148 -3.36 16.98 -9.96
C ALA A 148 -3.48 15.69 -9.10
N TYR A 149 -4.70 15.36 -8.69
CA TYR A 149 -4.98 14.13 -7.94
C TYR A 149 -4.69 12.88 -8.77
N ASP A 150 -5.14 12.83 -10.02
CA ASP A 150 -4.89 11.71 -10.93
C ASP A 150 -3.38 11.53 -11.23
N ALA A 151 -2.67 12.65 -11.41
CA ALA A 151 -1.21 12.63 -11.55
C ALA A 151 -0.50 12.09 -10.31
N ALA A 152 -0.92 12.50 -9.11
CA ALA A 152 -0.38 11.98 -7.84
C ALA A 152 -0.66 10.49 -7.66
N LYS A 153 -1.87 10.03 -8.00
CA LYS A 153 -2.25 8.62 -7.97
C LYS A 153 -1.40 7.78 -8.92
N LYS A 154 -1.16 8.25 -10.14
CA LYS A 154 -0.28 7.60 -11.12
C LYS A 154 1.17 7.54 -10.64
N ALA A 155 1.68 8.63 -10.08
CA ALA A 155 3.03 8.67 -9.52
C ALA A 155 3.20 7.70 -8.35
N ALA A 156 2.25 7.64 -7.42
CA ALA A 156 2.25 6.69 -6.33
C ALA A 156 2.26 5.23 -6.83
N LYS A 157 1.43 4.91 -7.83
CA LYS A 157 1.41 3.58 -8.44
C LYS A 157 2.75 3.22 -9.08
N GLN A 158 3.39 4.16 -9.78
CA GLN A 158 4.71 3.93 -10.39
C GLN A 158 5.78 3.62 -9.34
N VAL A 159 5.78 4.32 -8.19
CA VAL A 159 6.71 4.04 -7.08
C VAL A 159 6.51 2.63 -6.54
N ILE A 160 5.26 2.19 -6.40
CA ILE A 160 4.91 0.84 -5.95
C ILE A 160 5.40 -0.20 -6.96
N ASP A 161 5.11 -0.01 -8.25
CA ASP A 161 5.53 -0.92 -9.32
C ASP A 161 7.06 -1.05 -9.40
N VAL A 162 7.80 0.05 -9.17
CA VAL A 162 9.28 0.03 -9.11
C VAL A 162 9.77 -0.73 -7.88
N ALA A 163 9.16 -0.51 -6.71
CA ALA A 163 9.52 -1.23 -5.49
C ALA A 163 9.28 -2.75 -5.64
N GLU A 164 8.16 -3.15 -6.22
CA GLU A 164 7.86 -4.56 -6.51
C GLU A 164 8.89 -5.20 -7.45
N ARG A 165 9.24 -4.53 -8.53
CA ARG A 165 10.27 -5.01 -9.47
C ARG A 165 11.63 -5.16 -8.79
N ASN A 166 12.01 -4.21 -7.93
CA ASN A 166 13.27 -4.26 -7.21
C ASN A 166 13.31 -5.42 -6.21
N VAL A 167 12.22 -5.66 -5.46
CA VAL A 167 12.10 -6.80 -4.54
C VAL A 167 12.16 -8.11 -5.33
N SER A 168 11.47 -8.20 -6.45
CA SER A 168 11.47 -9.39 -7.31
C SER A 168 12.86 -9.67 -7.90
N ALA A 169 13.56 -8.63 -8.36
CA ALA A 169 14.92 -8.75 -8.89
C ALA A 169 15.93 -9.17 -7.81
N ALA A 170 15.87 -8.57 -6.62
CA ALA A 170 16.74 -8.94 -5.49
C ALA A 170 16.53 -10.39 -5.07
N SER A 171 15.27 -10.84 -5.05
CA SER A 171 14.87 -12.21 -4.76
C SER A 171 15.42 -13.21 -5.80
N SER A 172 15.29 -12.89 -7.08
CA SER A 172 15.83 -13.72 -8.17
C SER A 172 17.36 -13.82 -8.10
N ALA A 173 18.04 -12.71 -7.82
CA ALA A 173 19.49 -12.67 -7.68
C ALA A 173 19.97 -13.53 -6.49
N SER A 174 19.28 -13.48 -5.35
CA SER A 174 19.62 -14.28 -4.18
C SER A 174 19.40 -15.79 -4.41
N THR A 175 18.34 -16.15 -5.13
CA THR A 175 18.07 -17.55 -5.53
C THR A 175 19.15 -18.08 -6.45
N GLU A 176 19.60 -17.29 -7.43
CA GLU A 176 20.66 -17.66 -8.35
C GLU A 176 22.02 -17.80 -7.64
N ALA A 177 22.37 -16.87 -6.76
CA ALA A 177 23.58 -16.96 -5.94
C ALA A 177 23.60 -18.25 -5.08
N THR A 178 22.45 -18.60 -4.49
CA THR A 178 22.30 -19.83 -3.71
C THR A 178 22.48 -21.07 -4.57
N ARG A 179 21.94 -21.09 -5.80
CA ARG A 179 22.14 -22.21 -6.75
C ARG A 179 23.61 -22.37 -7.15
N GLN A 180 24.31 -21.27 -7.38
CA GLN A 180 25.72 -21.29 -7.74
C GLN A 180 26.59 -21.82 -6.60
N LEU A 181 26.30 -21.40 -5.36
CA LEU A 181 27.00 -21.91 -4.17
C LEU A 181 26.79 -23.42 -3.98
N VAL A 182 25.56 -23.90 -4.15
CA VAL A 182 25.25 -25.33 -4.07
C VAL A 182 25.93 -26.13 -5.20
N ALA A 183 25.99 -25.58 -6.40
CA ALA A 183 26.71 -26.22 -7.54
C ALA A 183 28.22 -26.30 -7.30
N ALA A 184 28.81 -25.21 -6.81
CA ALA A 184 30.23 -25.16 -6.46
C ALA A 184 30.59 -26.15 -5.33
N GLY A 185 29.73 -26.27 -4.31
CA GLY A 185 29.92 -27.24 -3.22
C GLY A 185 29.89 -28.71 -3.69
N LYS A 186 29.02 -29.02 -4.66
CA LYS A 186 28.98 -30.36 -5.29
C LYS A 186 30.21 -30.66 -6.13
N ALA A 187 30.75 -29.68 -6.87
CA ALA A 187 31.92 -29.82 -7.69
C ALA A 187 33.19 -30.07 -6.84
N SER A 188 33.34 -29.38 -5.71
CA SER A 188 34.47 -29.55 -4.80
C SER A 188 34.45 -30.89 -4.03
N GLY A 189 33.27 -31.48 -3.80
CA GLY A 189 33.11 -32.78 -3.17
C GLY A 189 33.45 -33.99 -4.08
N SER A 190 33.38 -33.79 -5.41
CA SER A 190 33.67 -34.87 -6.39
C SER A 190 35.15 -35.05 -6.71
N THR A 191 36.04 -34.18 -6.25
CA THR A 191 37.49 -34.23 -6.59
C THR A 191 38.34 -34.92 -5.52
N LYS A 192 37.71 -35.49 -4.49
CA LYS A 192 38.39 -36.30 -3.44
C LYS A 192 37.93 -37.76 -3.51
N LYS A 193 38.31 -38.46 -4.57
CA LYS A 193 38.41 -39.91 -4.64
C LYS A 193 39.76 -40.33 -5.23
#